data_de57c5653210d94336ac43d28d3634a8
#
_entry.id   de57c5653210d94336ac43d28d3634a8
#
_cell.length_a   1.000
_cell.length_b   1.000
_cell.length_c   1.000
_cell.angle_alpha   90.00
_cell.angle_beta   90.00
_cell.angle_gamma   90.00
#
_symmetry.space_group_name_H-M   'P 1'
#
loop_
_entity.id
_entity.type
_entity.pdbx_description
1 polymer ?
#
loop_
_entity_poly.entity_id
_entity_poly.type
_entity_poly.pdbx_seq_one_letter_code
_entity_poly.pdbx_strand_id
1 'polypeptide(L)'
;MTDAIDTKALIAHAKNIRRTIVEMIYRAKCSHIGCSLSAADILTALYFGVLRLDPLNPNDPNRDRLIMSKGHGVAALYATLAERGFFARDELDLYGTDGTRLANHVVRNALPGMETSNGSGGHGLSLGIGMAIAVRNAGNGARVFVVSGDGELEEGSVWEALLFGSHHQLANVTMVVDQNGMQSEGSTETIVDIEPLADKFHAFGWDVAVINGHDFTQLIPAMRVSGSRPRVVIAKTTKGKGVSYMENKWQWHNGSPNDEQYKIAMEELL
;
A
#
# COMPACT_ATOMS: atom_id res chain seq x y z
N MET A 1 26.82 2.13 3.77
CA MET A 1 26.86 1.34 2.52
C MET A 1 25.42 1.11 2.14
N THR A 2 24.96 1.61 1.00
CA THR A 2 23.61 1.29 0.47
C THR A 2 23.71 -0.13 -0.06
N ASP A 3 23.10 -1.08 0.66
CA ASP A 3 22.99 -2.45 0.17
C ASP A 3 22.41 -2.43 -1.25
N ALA A 4 23.06 -3.15 -2.16
CA ALA A 4 22.60 -3.23 -3.55
C ALA A 4 21.17 -3.78 -3.57
N ILE A 5 20.30 -3.14 -4.34
CA ILE A 5 18.90 -3.57 -4.48
C ILE A 5 18.89 -4.87 -5.29
N ASP A 6 18.53 -5.97 -4.66
CA ASP A 6 18.30 -7.24 -5.38
C ASP A 6 16.92 -7.20 -6.10
N THR A 7 16.91 -6.53 -7.24
CA THR A 7 15.70 -6.38 -8.05
C THR A 7 15.11 -7.74 -8.47
N LYS A 8 15.95 -8.76 -8.70
CA LYS A 8 15.47 -10.08 -9.10
C LYS A 8 14.66 -10.76 -7.99
N ALA A 9 15.15 -10.70 -6.76
CA ALA A 9 14.43 -11.23 -5.60
C ALA A 9 13.11 -10.47 -5.37
N LEU A 10 13.12 -9.14 -5.50
CA LEU A 10 11.92 -8.31 -5.34
C LEU A 10 10.85 -8.63 -6.41
N ILE A 11 11.25 -8.83 -7.67
CA ILE A 11 10.33 -9.24 -8.73
C ILE A 11 9.70 -10.59 -8.40
N ALA A 12 10.48 -11.54 -7.88
CA ALA A 12 9.95 -12.85 -7.49
C ALA A 12 8.93 -12.74 -6.34
N HIS A 13 9.23 -11.95 -5.30
CA HIS A 13 8.29 -11.68 -4.21
C HIS A 13 7.00 -11.01 -4.72
N ALA A 14 7.11 -9.99 -5.55
CA ALA A 14 5.94 -9.30 -6.09
C ALA A 14 5.05 -10.22 -6.93
N LYS A 15 5.65 -11.13 -7.69
CA LYS A 15 4.96 -12.16 -8.45
C LYS A 15 4.21 -13.13 -7.53
N ASN A 16 4.87 -13.65 -6.49
CA ASN A 16 4.24 -14.52 -5.50
C ASN A 16 3.07 -13.82 -4.80
N ILE A 17 3.25 -12.56 -4.42
CA ILE A 17 2.21 -11.73 -3.79
C ILE A 17 1.00 -11.59 -4.72
N ARG A 18 1.20 -11.28 -6.01
CA ARG A 18 0.11 -11.18 -7.00
C ARG A 18 -0.65 -12.50 -7.16
N ARG A 19 0.07 -13.61 -7.28
CA ARG A 19 -0.55 -14.95 -7.34
C ARG A 19 -1.43 -15.20 -6.12
N THR A 20 -0.90 -14.93 -4.94
CA THR A 20 -1.61 -15.07 -3.66
C THR A 20 -2.86 -14.18 -3.60
N ILE A 21 -2.79 -12.92 -4.06
CA ILE A 21 -3.95 -12.02 -4.15
C ILE A 21 -5.05 -12.63 -5.02
N VAL A 22 -4.69 -13.13 -6.21
CA VAL A 22 -5.65 -13.76 -7.13
C VAL A 22 -6.28 -15.00 -6.52
N GLU A 23 -5.49 -15.88 -5.88
CA GLU A 23 -5.97 -17.09 -5.19
C GLU A 23 -6.96 -16.76 -4.07
N MET A 24 -6.61 -15.82 -3.19
CA MET A 24 -7.44 -15.38 -2.06
C MET A 24 -8.79 -14.84 -2.55
N ILE A 25 -8.76 -13.88 -3.46
CA ILE A 25 -9.98 -13.19 -3.91
C ILE A 25 -10.87 -14.12 -4.74
N TYR A 26 -10.28 -14.97 -5.60
CA TYR A 26 -11.02 -16.00 -6.32
C TYR A 26 -11.76 -16.96 -5.39
N ARG A 27 -11.07 -17.47 -4.36
CA ARG A 27 -11.64 -18.42 -3.39
C ARG A 27 -12.74 -17.77 -2.54
N ALA A 28 -12.49 -16.60 -2.02
CA ALA A 28 -13.42 -15.86 -1.17
C ALA A 28 -14.59 -15.23 -1.94
N LYS A 29 -14.52 -15.14 -3.28
CA LYS A 29 -15.46 -14.39 -4.13
C LYS A 29 -15.64 -12.93 -3.66
N CYS A 30 -14.54 -12.35 -3.17
CA CYS A 30 -14.50 -10.98 -2.66
C CYS A 30 -14.15 -9.97 -3.76
N SER A 31 -14.21 -8.70 -3.43
CA SER A 31 -13.87 -7.57 -4.30
C SER A 31 -12.43 -7.07 -4.14
N HIS A 32 -12.13 -5.97 -4.82
CA HIS A 32 -10.91 -5.16 -4.68
C HIS A 32 -9.63 -5.79 -5.25
N ILE A 33 -9.75 -6.70 -6.24
CA ILE A 33 -8.59 -7.35 -6.85
C ILE A 33 -7.69 -6.35 -7.59
N GLY A 34 -8.27 -5.44 -8.38
CA GLY A 34 -7.51 -4.51 -9.22
C GLY A 34 -6.60 -3.58 -8.42
N CYS A 35 -7.11 -3.01 -7.32
CA CYS A 35 -6.35 -2.12 -6.44
C CYS A 35 -5.36 -2.87 -5.53
N SER A 36 -5.57 -4.16 -5.28
CA SER A 36 -4.61 -5.01 -4.59
C SER A 36 -3.43 -5.35 -5.50
N LEU A 37 -3.68 -5.65 -6.77
CA LEU A 37 -2.63 -5.94 -7.76
C LEU A 37 -1.76 -4.71 -8.07
N SER A 38 -2.32 -3.48 -8.12
CA SER A 38 -1.53 -2.27 -8.32
C SER A 38 -0.56 -2.01 -7.17
N ALA A 39 -0.98 -2.25 -5.93
CA ALA A 39 -0.19 -2.00 -4.73
C ALA A 39 0.90 -3.05 -4.45
N ALA A 40 0.91 -4.18 -5.16
CA ALA A 40 1.79 -5.31 -4.87
C ALA A 40 3.29 -4.93 -4.91
N ASP A 41 3.75 -4.15 -5.89
CA ASP A 41 5.16 -3.72 -5.97
C ASP A 41 5.51 -2.70 -4.89
N ILE A 42 4.58 -1.78 -4.58
CA ILE A 42 4.76 -0.79 -3.50
C ILE A 42 4.96 -1.52 -2.15
N LEU A 43 4.09 -2.48 -1.83
CA LEU A 43 4.19 -3.25 -0.59
C LEU A 43 5.43 -4.15 -0.58
N THR A 44 5.77 -4.77 -1.72
CA THR A 44 7.02 -5.53 -1.86
C THR A 44 8.24 -4.64 -1.58
N ALA A 45 8.33 -3.46 -2.19
CA ALA A 45 9.44 -2.53 -1.95
C ALA A 45 9.52 -2.11 -0.49
N LEU A 46 8.37 -1.84 0.16
CA LEU A 46 8.31 -1.47 1.57
C LEU A 46 8.79 -2.61 2.46
N TYR A 47 8.21 -3.80 2.37
CA TYR A 47 8.50 -4.90 3.31
C TYR A 47 9.82 -5.63 3.08
N PHE A 48 10.35 -5.63 1.86
CA PHE A 48 11.59 -6.33 1.52
C PHE A 48 12.76 -5.40 1.22
N GLY A 49 12.54 -4.07 1.12
CA GLY A 49 13.59 -3.13 0.75
C GLY A 49 13.71 -1.89 1.62
N VAL A 50 12.68 -1.47 2.34
CA VAL A 50 12.63 -0.14 2.99
C VAL A 50 12.40 -0.20 4.49
N LEU A 51 11.39 -0.94 4.94
CA LEU A 51 10.98 -0.98 6.35
C LEU A 51 12.01 -1.71 7.21
N ARG A 52 12.33 -1.10 8.34
CA ARG A 52 13.11 -1.72 9.41
C ARG A 52 12.14 -2.46 10.32
N LEU A 53 12.02 -3.75 10.13
CA LEU A 53 11.16 -4.64 10.90
C LEU A 53 11.68 -6.07 10.89
N ASP A 54 11.31 -6.81 11.92
CA ASP A 54 11.57 -8.24 12.04
C ASP A 54 10.20 -8.97 12.21
N PRO A 55 9.81 -9.86 11.29
CA PRO A 55 8.57 -10.62 11.41
C PRO A 55 8.54 -11.53 12.64
N LEU A 56 9.69 -11.94 13.17
CA LEU A 56 9.80 -12.73 14.40
C LEU A 56 9.65 -11.87 15.67
N ASN A 57 9.81 -10.54 15.56
CA ASN A 57 9.58 -9.59 16.64
C ASN A 57 8.65 -8.45 16.18
N PRO A 58 7.39 -8.74 15.85
CA PRO A 58 6.46 -7.77 15.25
C PRO A 58 6.05 -6.66 16.22
N ASN A 59 6.34 -6.81 17.50
CA ASN A 59 6.00 -5.83 18.55
C ASN A 59 7.19 -4.93 18.95
N ASP A 60 8.33 -4.99 18.26
CA ASP A 60 9.46 -4.11 18.54
C ASP A 60 9.00 -2.64 18.49
N PRO A 61 9.15 -1.88 19.57
CA PRO A 61 8.76 -0.47 19.61
C PRO A 61 9.57 0.39 18.63
N ASN A 62 10.78 -0.05 18.25
CA ASN A 62 11.69 0.68 17.37
C ASN A 62 11.49 0.40 15.88
N ARG A 63 10.63 -0.56 15.52
CA ARG A 63 10.36 -0.86 14.12
C ARG A 63 9.66 0.28 13.41
N ASP A 64 9.82 0.37 12.11
CA ASP A 64 9.00 1.26 11.28
C ASP A 64 7.53 0.83 11.30
N ARG A 65 6.62 1.75 11.00
CA ARG A 65 5.16 1.54 10.98
C ARG A 65 4.64 1.67 9.55
N LEU A 66 3.71 0.79 9.18
CA LEU A 66 2.99 0.90 7.92
C LEU A 66 1.48 0.99 8.17
N ILE A 67 0.85 1.99 7.53
CA ILE A 67 -0.59 2.16 7.49
C ILE A 67 -1.07 1.95 6.06
N MET A 68 -1.92 0.95 5.85
CA MET A 68 -2.60 0.75 4.58
C MET A 68 -3.88 1.58 4.58
N SER A 69 -3.79 2.86 4.18
CA SER A 69 -4.91 3.81 4.20
C SER A 69 -6.01 3.38 3.24
N LYS A 70 -5.64 2.95 2.02
CA LYS A 70 -6.56 2.27 1.09
C LYS A 70 -6.93 0.88 1.61
N GLY A 71 -7.72 0.84 2.69
CA GLY A 71 -8.03 -0.37 3.45
C GLY A 71 -8.67 -1.49 2.64
N HIS A 72 -9.34 -1.15 1.55
CA HIS A 72 -9.89 -2.10 0.58
C HIS A 72 -8.81 -2.89 -0.19
N GLY A 73 -7.55 -2.42 -0.24
CA GLY A 73 -6.41 -3.17 -0.79
C GLY A 73 -5.80 -4.20 0.18
N VAL A 74 -6.51 -4.60 1.24
CA VAL A 74 -6.01 -5.45 2.31
C VAL A 74 -5.52 -6.82 1.85
N ALA A 75 -6.07 -7.39 0.76
CA ALA A 75 -5.59 -8.65 0.21
C ALA A 75 -4.11 -8.59 -0.18
N ALA A 76 -3.65 -7.44 -0.71
CA ALA A 76 -2.23 -7.23 -0.98
C ALA A 76 -1.38 -7.17 0.31
N LEU A 77 -1.90 -6.53 1.36
CA LEU A 77 -1.21 -6.47 2.65
C LEU A 77 -1.11 -7.86 3.29
N TYR A 78 -2.19 -8.65 3.31
CA TYR A 78 -2.17 -10.02 3.84
C TYR A 78 -1.19 -10.91 3.07
N ALA A 79 -1.24 -10.89 1.73
CA ALA A 79 -0.32 -11.65 0.90
C ALA A 79 1.14 -11.24 1.17
N THR A 80 1.42 -9.95 1.35
CA THR A 80 2.76 -9.43 1.65
C THR A 80 3.23 -9.84 3.05
N LEU A 81 2.38 -9.76 4.06
CA LEU A 81 2.72 -10.17 5.43
C LEU A 81 2.99 -11.66 5.52
N ALA A 82 2.22 -12.50 4.84
CA ALA A 82 2.46 -13.95 4.76
C ALA A 82 3.77 -14.25 4.02
N GLU A 83 4.02 -13.63 2.85
CA GLU A 83 5.27 -13.78 2.08
C GLU A 83 6.50 -13.31 2.90
N ARG A 84 6.33 -12.31 3.76
CA ARG A 84 7.39 -11.82 4.66
C ARG A 84 7.58 -12.67 5.92
N GLY A 85 6.66 -13.57 6.23
CA GLY A 85 6.76 -14.51 7.35
C GLY A 85 6.17 -14.00 8.67
N PHE A 86 5.24 -13.05 8.65
CA PHE A 86 4.54 -12.58 9.85
C PHE A 86 3.54 -13.60 10.40
N PHE A 87 3.01 -14.46 9.55
CA PHE A 87 2.09 -15.54 9.88
C PHE A 87 2.12 -16.64 8.82
N ALA A 88 1.54 -17.79 9.11
CA ALA A 88 1.57 -18.94 8.22
C ALA A 88 0.70 -18.70 6.97
N ARG A 89 1.21 -19.08 5.79
CA ARG A 89 0.54 -18.85 4.49
C ARG A 89 -0.82 -19.55 4.39
N ASP A 90 -0.99 -20.69 5.01
CA ASP A 90 -2.25 -21.48 5.00
C ASP A 90 -3.41 -20.74 5.67
N GLU A 91 -3.14 -19.80 6.59
CA GLU A 91 -4.19 -18.95 7.15
C GLU A 91 -4.89 -18.08 6.07
N LEU A 92 -4.23 -17.78 4.96
CA LEU A 92 -4.83 -17.02 3.85
C LEU A 92 -6.03 -17.74 3.22
N ASP A 93 -6.15 -19.05 3.44
CA ASP A 93 -7.30 -19.83 2.99
C ASP A 93 -8.61 -19.44 3.67
N LEU A 94 -8.51 -18.78 4.82
CA LEU A 94 -9.65 -18.28 5.60
C LEU A 94 -10.06 -16.85 5.22
N TYR A 95 -9.38 -16.20 4.25
CA TYR A 95 -9.73 -14.83 3.85
C TYR A 95 -11.20 -14.71 3.44
N GLY A 96 -11.89 -13.74 4.04
CA GLY A 96 -13.28 -13.44 3.72
C GLY A 96 -14.31 -14.48 4.19
N THR A 97 -13.91 -15.47 5.03
CA THR A 97 -14.85 -16.41 5.64
C THR A 97 -15.40 -15.86 6.96
N ASP A 98 -16.57 -16.34 7.38
CA ASP A 98 -17.18 -15.92 8.64
C ASP A 98 -16.32 -16.33 9.85
N GLY A 99 -16.17 -15.42 10.81
CA GLY A 99 -15.40 -15.66 12.02
C GLY A 99 -13.87 -15.58 11.85
N THR A 100 -13.37 -15.34 10.64
CA THR A 100 -11.93 -15.16 10.41
C THR A 100 -11.43 -13.83 10.95
N ARG A 101 -10.12 -13.78 11.27
CA ARG A 101 -9.41 -12.52 11.51
C ARG A 101 -8.97 -11.80 10.23
N LEU A 102 -9.12 -12.45 9.05
CA LEU A 102 -8.75 -11.93 7.74
C LEU A 102 -9.94 -11.28 7.04
N ALA A 103 -10.41 -10.17 7.60
CA ALA A 103 -11.54 -9.40 7.06
C ALA A 103 -11.19 -8.73 5.72
N ASN A 104 -12.22 -8.31 4.95
CA ASN A 104 -12.08 -7.65 3.64
C ASN A 104 -11.54 -6.21 3.70
N HIS A 105 -11.31 -5.68 4.89
CA HIS A 105 -10.66 -4.40 5.16
C HIS A 105 -9.68 -4.55 6.32
N VAL A 106 -8.74 -3.61 6.42
CA VAL A 106 -7.71 -3.62 7.46
C VAL A 106 -8.34 -3.47 8.85
N VAL A 107 -8.03 -4.40 9.75
CA VAL A 107 -8.46 -4.37 11.16
C VAL A 107 -7.23 -4.37 12.06
N ARG A 108 -7.17 -3.40 12.97
CA ARG A 108 -6.06 -3.24 13.92
C ARG A 108 -5.88 -4.52 14.75
N ASN A 109 -4.64 -4.96 14.88
CA ASN A 109 -4.25 -6.14 15.68
C ASN A 109 -4.88 -7.47 15.20
N ALA A 110 -5.53 -7.51 14.04
CA ALA A 110 -6.01 -8.77 13.47
C ALA A 110 -4.85 -9.72 13.16
N LEU A 111 -3.76 -9.17 12.67
CA LEU A 111 -2.47 -9.85 12.43
C LEU A 111 -1.32 -9.05 13.03
N PRO A 112 -0.18 -9.71 13.34
CA PRO A 112 1.05 -8.99 13.68
C PRO A 112 1.42 -7.97 12.59
N GLY A 113 1.79 -6.75 12.99
CA GLY A 113 2.17 -5.67 12.05
C GLY A 113 1.00 -4.87 11.48
N MET A 114 -0.25 -5.13 11.87
CA MET A 114 -1.41 -4.31 11.48
C MET A 114 -1.66 -3.19 12.50
N GLU A 115 -1.33 -1.97 12.11
CA GLU A 115 -1.27 -0.81 13.01
C GLU A 115 -2.65 -0.18 13.27
N THR A 116 -3.54 -0.19 12.28
CA THR A 116 -4.79 0.57 12.28
C THR A 116 -5.93 -0.23 11.71
N SER A 117 -7.16 0.20 11.96
CA SER A 117 -8.33 -0.20 11.17
C SER A 117 -8.61 0.88 10.13
N ASN A 118 -8.71 0.50 8.86
CA ASN A 118 -8.93 1.41 7.75
C ASN A 118 -10.00 0.85 6.79
N GLY A 119 -10.83 1.73 6.28
CA GLY A 119 -11.90 1.39 5.34
C GLY A 119 -12.59 2.65 4.85
N SER A 120 -12.82 3.61 5.76
CA SER A 120 -13.20 4.97 5.39
C SER A 120 -12.00 5.68 4.76
N GLY A 121 -12.13 6.19 3.54
CA GLY A 121 -11.08 6.93 2.85
C GLY A 121 -10.60 8.17 3.61
N GLY A 122 -9.36 8.58 3.37
CA GLY A 122 -8.77 9.81 3.89
C GLY A 122 -8.27 9.79 5.33
N HIS A 123 -8.49 8.72 6.11
CA HIS A 123 -8.15 8.70 7.53
C HIS A 123 -6.74 8.21 7.84
N GLY A 124 -6.13 7.41 6.95
CA GLY A 124 -4.84 6.78 7.22
C GLY A 124 -3.70 7.76 7.41
N LEU A 125 -3.69 8.87 6.67
CA LEU A 125 -2.64 9.89 6.82
C LEU A 125 -2.72 10.58 8.19
N SER A 126 -3.91 10.93 8.66
CA SER A 126 -4.12 11.52 10.00
C SER A 126 -3.64 10.58 11.10
N LEU A 127 -3.94 9.28 10.99
CA LEU A 127 -3.44 8.26 11.92
C LEU A 127 -1.91 8.15 11.85
N GLY A 128 -1.34 8.18 10.65
CA GLY A 128 0.11 8.16 10.42
C GLY A 128 0.83 9.35 11.05
N ILE A 129 0.25 10.52 10.95
CA ILE A 129 0.75 11.75 11.60
C ILE A 129 0.74 11.61 13.12
N GLY A 130 -0.34 11.09 13.70
CA GLY A 130 -0.40 10.83 15.13
C GLY A 130 0.68 9.85 15.60
N MET A 131 0.88 8.77 14.85
CA MET A 131 1.97 7.81 15.12
C MET A 131 3.36 8.44 14.96
N ALA A 132 3.56 9.27 13.93
CA ALA A 132 4.85 9.93 13.71
C ALA A 132 5.23 10.87 14.85
N ILE A 133 4.27 11.57 15.42
CA ILE A 133 4.48 12.38 16.62
C ILE A 133 4.87 11.47 17.79
N ALA A 134 4.15 10.37 18.00
CA ALA A 134 4.41 9.45 19.10
C ALA A 134 5.82 8.85 19.02
N VAL A 135 6.24 8.33 17.84
CA VAL A 135 7.58 7.75 17.67
C VAL A 135 8.68 8.80 17.70
N ARG A 136 8.43 10.02 17.21
CA ARG A 136 9.37 11.15 17.35
C ARG A 136 9.60 11.51 18.83
N ASN A 137 8.53 11.58 19.61
CA ASN A 137 8.62 11.90 21.05
C ASN A 137 9.29 10.76 21.85
N ALA A 138 9.14 9.51 21.40
CA ALA A 138 9.84 8.37 21.98
C ALA A 138 11.35 8.35 21.65
N GLY A 139 11.82 9.13 20.67
CA GLY A 139 13.22 9.26 20.31
C GLY A 139 13.84 8.00 19.71
N ASN A 140 13.04 7.04 19.26
CA ASN A 140 13.51 5.72 18.77
C ASN A 140 13.89 5.68 17.29
N GLY A 141 13.71 6.81 16.57
CA GLY A 141 14.05 6.94 15.15
C GLY A 141 13.20 6.11 14.19
N ALA A 142 12.06 5.60 14.63
CA ALA A 142 11.12 4.88 13.77
C ALA A 142 10.47 5.82 12.74
N ARG A 143 10.19 5.26 11.56
CA ARG A 143 9.53 5.96 10.46
C ARG A 143 8.10 5.44 10.30
N VAL A 144 7.23 6.29 9.75
CA VAL A 144 5.84 5.94 9.46
C VAL A 144 5.60 6.05 7.96
N PHE A 145 5.10 4.98 7.37
CA PHE A 145 4.72 4.92 5.96
C PHE A 145 3.20 4.77 5.85
N VAL A 146 2.60 5.55 4.96
CA VAL A 146 1.15 5.52 4.70
C VAL A 146 0.93 5.23 3.23
N VAL A 147 0.28 4.12 2.88
CA VAL A 147 -0.07 3.78 1.50
C VAL A 147 -1.53 4.18 1.27
N SER A 148 -1.75 5.15 0.39
CA SER A 148 -3.08 5.62 -0.01
C SER A 148 -3.37 5.33 -1.49
N GLY A 149 -4.64 5.40 -1.89
CA GLY A 149 -5.03 5.46 -3.29
C GLY A 149 -5.13 6.90 -3.78
N ASP A 150 -5.11 7.09 -5.10
CA ASP A 150 -5.30 8.39 -5.73
C ASP A 150 -6.73 8.93 -5.54
N GLY A 151 -7.76 8.12 -5.73
CA GLY A 151 -9.14 8.52 -5.46
C GLY A 151 -9.40 8.87 -3.99
N GLU A 152 -8.61 8.34 -3.06
CA GLU A 152 -8.67 8.69 -1.64
C GLU A 152 -8.26 10.16 -1.39
N LEU A 153 -7.52 10.76 -2.30
CA LEU A 153 -7.07 12.18 -2.19
C LEU A 153 -8.20 13.19 -2.44
N GLU A 154 -9.38 12.74 -2.84
CA GLU A 154 -10.57 13.57 -2.93
C GLU A 154 -11.16 13.87 -1.55
N GLU A 155 -10.76 13.12 -0.51
CA GLU A 155 -11.19 13.34 0.87
C GLU A 155 -10.47 14.56 1.50
N GLY A 156 -11.25 15.52 2.02
CA GLY A 156 -10.71 16.74 2.62
C GLY A 156 -9.75 16.51 3.79
N SER A 157 -9.99 15.45 4.57
CA SER A 157 -9.14 15.07 5.72
C SER A 157 -7.69 14.76 5.35
N VAL A 158 -7.42 14.34 4.11
CA VAL A 158 -6.04 14.15 3.63
C VAL A 158 -5.30 15.49 3.58
N TRP A 159 -5.95 16.52 3.04
CA TRP A 159 -5.36 17.86 2.90
C TRP A 159 -5.17 18.55 4.24
N GLU A 160 -6.10 18.37 5.19
CA GLU A 160 -5.93 18.81 6.58
C GLU A 160 -4.71 18.15 7.24
N ALA A 161 -4.54 16.83 7.04
CA ALA A 161 -3.40 16.09 7.57
C ALA A 161 -2.07 16.53 6.92
N LEU A 162 -2.07 16.86 5.62
CA LEU A 162 -0.90 17.40 4.93
C LEU A 162 -0.47 18.74 5.51
N LEU A 163 -1.40 19.68 5.76
CA LEU A 163 -1.12 20.97 6.41
C LEU A 163 -0.47 20.75 7.78
N PHE A 164 -1.05 19.88 8.59
CA PHE A 164 -0.57 19.61 9.93
C PHE A 164 0.83 18.97 9.91
N GLY A 165 1.04 17.96 9.06
CA GLY A 165 2.33 17.24 8.92
C GLY A 165 3.47 18.17 8.52
N SER A 166 3.21 19.07 7.58
CA SER A 166 4.17 20.08 7.12
C SER A 166 4.47 21.11 8.22
N HIS A 167 3.43 21.68 8.85
CA HIS A 167 3.60 22.67 9.94
C HIS A 167 4.48 22.12 11.07
N HIS A 168 4.29 20.85 11.45
CA HIS A 168 5.05 20.21 12.52
C HIS A 168 6.36 19.56 12.03
N GLN A 169 6.73 19.74 10.76
CA GLN A 169 7.98 19.23 10.16
C GLN A 169 8.19 17.74 10.48
N LEU A 170 7.17 16.92 10.22
CA LEU A 170 7.21 15.48 10.52
C LEU A 170 8.01 14.71 9.45
N ALA A 171 9.33 14.94 9.44
CA ALA A 171 10.25 14.33 8.47
C ALA A 171 10.30 12.78 8.55
N ASN A 172 9.72 12.19 9.59
CA ASN A 172 9.62 10.75 9.77
C ASN A 172 8.34 10.14 9.17
N VAL A 173 7.54 10.92 8.40
CA VAL A 173 6.38 10.43 7.65
C VAL A 173 6.71 10.37 6.16
N THR A 174 6.38 9.27 5.53
CA THR A 174 6.33 9.13 4.07
C THR A 174 4.96 8.62 3.65
N MET A 175 4.25 9.39 2.84
CA MET A 175 3.03 8.95 2.17
C MET A 175 3.39 8.39 0.80
N VAL A 176 2.88 7.22 0.45
CA VAL A 176 3.02 6.60 -0.88
C VAL A 176 1.65 6.56 -1.51
N VAL A 177 1.48 7.28 -2.60
CA VAL A 177 0.23 7.31 -3.37
C VAL A 177 0.31 6.25 -4.47
N ASP A 178 -0.55 5.24 -4.39
CA ASP A 178 -0.80 4.28 -5.48
C ASP A 178 -1.67 4.98 -6.53
N GLN A 179 -1.00 5.74 -7.43
CA GLN A 179 -1.65 6.49 -8.50
C GLN A 179 -1.92 5.56 -9.69
N ASN A 180 -3.00 4.79 -9.60
CA ASN A 180 -3.42 3.89 -10.66
C ASN A 180 -4.43 4.50 -11.64
N GLY A 181 -4.85 5.75 -11.43
CA GLY A 181 -5.72 6.53 -12.30
C GLY A 181 -7.20 6.13 -12.24
N MET A 182 -7.60 5.23 -11.32
CA MET A 182 -8.94 4.67 -11.33
C MET A 182 -9.57 4.51 -9.93
N GLN A 183 -10.81 4.88 -9.83
CA GLN A 183 -11.67 4.69 -8.67
C GLN A 183 -12.57 3.45 -8.81
N SER A 184 -13.68 3.41 -8.03
CA SER A 184 -14.68 2.33 -8.06
C SER A 184 -15.51 2.33 -9.35
N GLU A 185 -15.81 3.49 -9.93
CA GLU A 185 -16.79 3.67 -11.01
C GLU A 185 -16.22 4.33 -12.27
N GLY A 186 -14.93 4.63 -12.31
CA GLY A 186 -14.31 5.29 -13.45
C GLY A 186 -12.89 5.75 -13.21
N SER A 187 -12.35 6.57 -14.11
CA SER A 187 -11.05 7.21 -13.93
C SER A 187 -11.15 8.38 -12.94
N THR A 188 -10.06 8.66 -12.23
CA THR A 188 -9.96 9.83 -11.36
C THR A 188 -10.17 11.12 -12.15
N GLU A 189 -9.64 11.21 -13.38
CA GLU A 189 -9.80 12.36 -14.27
C GLU A 189 -11.27 12.68 -14.58
N THR A 190 -12.12 11.64 -14.76
CA THR A 190 -13.54 11.83 -15.15
C THR A 190 -14.48 12.01 -13.97
N ILE A 191 -14.10 11.55 -12.77
CA ILE A 191 -14.91 11.66 -11.56
C ILE A 191 -14.61 12.97 -10.85
N VAL A 192 -13.39 13.12 -10.32
CA VAL A 192 -12.88 14.39 -9.77
C VAL A 192 -11.39 14.48 -10.11
N ASP A 193 -11.02 15.39 -11.00
CA ASP A 193 -9.63 15.57 -11.38
C ASP A 193 -8.80 16.19 -10.24
N ILE A 194 -7.84 15.40 -9.75
CA ILE A 194 -6.92 15.79 -8.69
C ILE A 194 -5.59 16.36 -9.18
N GLU A 195 -5.37 16.44 -10.50
CA GLU A 195 -4.13 17.01 -11.07
C GLU A 195 -4.11 18.56 -11.03
N PRO A 196 -2.97 19.19 -11.03
CA PRO A 196 -1.61 18.63 -10.95
C PRO A 196 -1.23 18.24 -9.52
N LEU A 197 -1.17 16.93 -9.26
CA LEU A 197 -1.04 16.39 -7.91
C LEU A 197 0.29 16.72 -7.24
N ALA A 198 1.40 16.64 -7.99
CA ALA A 198 2.73 16.94 -7.45
C ALA A 198 2.84 18.40 -6.97
N ASP A 199 2.30 19.35 -7.75
CA ASP A 199 2.32 20.77 -7.40
C ASP A 199 1.48 21.07 -6.15
N LYS A 200 0.34 20.40 -6.02
CA LYS A 200 -0.50 20.51 -4.82
C LYS A 200 0.28 20.06 -3.57
N PHE A 201 0.94 18.88 -3.59
CA PHE A 201 1.76 18.44 -2.46
C PHE A 201 2.94 19.37 -2.16
N HIS A 202 3.60 19.91 -3.18
CA HIS A 202 4.64 20.92 -3.00
C HIS A 202 4.09 22.19 -2.33
N ALA A 203 2.91 22.67 -2.74
CA ALA A 203 2.26 23.84 -2.15
C ALA A 203 1.90 23.62 -0.65
N PHE A 204 1.62 22.35 -0.26
CA PHE A 204 1.42 21.96 1.13
C PHE A 204 2.73 21.76 1.91
N GLY A 205 3.90 21.99 1.30
CA GLY A 205 5.20 21.97 1.97
C GLY A 205 5.82 20.59 2.14
N TRP A 206 5.38 19.60 1.37
CA TRP A 206 5.94 18.24 1.36
C TRP A 206 7.01 18.09 0.28
N ASP A 207 8.03 17.26 0.55
CA ASP A 207 8.95 16.80 -0.48
C ASP A 207 8.24 15.76 -1.37
N VAL A 208 8.36 15.91 -2.69
CA VAL A 208 7.63 15.08 -3.64
C VAL A 208 8.57 14.32 -4.57
N ALA A 209 8.29 13.05 -4.80
CA ALA A 209 8.89 12.27 -5.88
C ALA A 209 7.78 11.63 -6.72
N VAL A 210 7.86 11.77 -8.03
CA VAL A 210 6.98 11.08 -8.98
C VAL A 210 7.80 9.99 -9.66
N ILE A 211 7.35 8.74 -9.56
CA ILE A 211 8.13 7.58 -10.01
C ILE A 211 7.25 6.54 -10.70
N ASN A 212 7.87 5.62 -11.44
CA ASN A 212 7.20 4.41 -11.89
C ASN A 212 7.02 3.45 -10.71
N GLY A 213 5.75 3.21 -10.31
CA GLY A 213 5.38 2.37 -9.18
C GLY A 213 5.59 0.86 -9.40
N HIS A 214 6.07 0.46 -10.58
CA HIS A 214 6.43 -0.92 -10.92
C HIS A 214 7.94 -1.11 -11.10
N ASP A 215 8.75 -0.07 -10.81
CA ASP A 215 10.20 -0.11 -10.93
C ASP A 215 10.86 -0.02 -9.54
N PHE A 216 11.39 -1.14 -9.05
CA PHE A 216 12.06 -1.20 -7.75
C PHE A 216 13.31 -0.31 -7.67
N THR A 217 13.95 -0.01 -8.81
CA THR A 217 15.11 0.88 -8.86
C THR A 217 14.74 2.34 -8.62
N GLN A 218 13.46 2.68 -8.78
CA GLN A 218 12.90 4.00 -8.47
C GLN A 218 12.16 4.00 -7.12
N LEU A 219 11.32 2.97 -6.84
CA LEU A 219 10.54 2.85 -5.61
C LEU A 219 11.41 2.92 -4.35
N ILE A 220 12.42 2.06 -4.26
CA ILE A 220 13.21 1.92 -3.04
C ILE A 220 14.01 3.19 -2.73
N PRO A 221 14.77 3.78 -3.67
CA PRO A 221 15.47 5.03 -3.39
C PRO A 221 14.52 6.16 -3.00
N ALA A 222 13.37 6.30 -3.69
CA ALA A 222 12.40 7.36 -3.39
C ALA A 222 11.86 7.28 -1.96
N MET A 223 11.67 6.06 -1.42
CA MET A 223 11.15 5.82 -0.07
C MET A 223 12.25 5.79 1.01
N ARG A 224 13.53 5.64 0.64
CA ARG A 224 14.67 5.65 1.59
C ARG A 224 15.21 7.05 1.88
N VAL A 225 14.88 8.05 1.07
CA VAL A 225 15.35 9.43 1.27
C VAL A 225 14.88 9.93 2.63
N SER A 226 15.83 10.44 3.43
CA SER A 226 15.57 11.22 4.63
C SER A 226 15.81 12.69 4.35
N GLY A 227 14.95 13.55 4.88
CA GLY A 227 15.02 15.00 4.71
C GLY A 227 14.60 15.71 5.98
N SER A 228 14.39 17.01 5.89
CA SER A 228 13.86 17.85 6.98
C SER A 228 12.34 18.04 6.89
N ARG A 229 11.70 17.52 5.86
CA ARG A 229 10.26 17.65 5.59
C ARG A 229 9.59 16.29 5.48
N PRO A 230 8.27 16.20 5.72
CA PRO A 230 7.51 15.02 5.36
C PRO A 230 7.53 14.80 3.85
N ARG A 231 7.35 13.55 3.41
CA ARG A 231 7.53 13.16 2.02
C ARG A 231 6.31 12.51 1.41
N VAL A 232 6.05 12.81 0.14
CA VAL A 232 5.10 12.07 -0.70
C VAL A 232 5.87 11.40 -1.85
N VAL A 233 5.59 10.13 -2.07
CA VAL A 233 6.02 9.37 -3.25
C VAL A 233 4.77 9.06 -4.06
N ILE A 234 4.63 9.71 -5.21
CA ILE A 234 3.56 9.44 -6.18
C ILE A 234 4.04 8.30 -7.07
N ALA A 235 3.57 7.10 -6.78
CA ALA A 235 3.90 5.90 -7.52
C ALA A 235 2.86 5.69 -8.64
N LYS A 236 3.23 5.99 -9.88
CA LYS A 236 2.37 5.72 -11.05
C LYS A 236 2.30 4.22 -11.28
N THR A 237 1.12 3.65 -11.12
CA THR A 237 0.87 2.22 -11.21
C THR A 237 -0.22 1.90 -12.22
N THR A 238 -0.46 0.61 -12.42
CA THR A 238 -1.52 0.08 -13.28
C THR A 238 -2.51 -0.70 -12.42
N LYS A 239 -3.78 -0.27 -12.37
CA LYS A 239 -4.84 -1.06 -11.73
C LYS A 239 -4.93 -2.42 -12.40
N GLY A 240 -4.95 -3.51 -11.61
CA GLY A 240 -4.99 -4.87 -12.17
C GLY A 240 -3.66 -5.39 -12.69
N LYS A 241 -2.52 -4.79 -12.30
CA LYS A 241 -1.17 -5.09 -12.80
C LYS A 241 -0.82 -6.58 -12.82
N GLY A 242 -0.39 -7.05 -13.99
CA GLY A 242 0.07 -8.42 -14.24
C GLY A 242 -1.02 -9.38 -14.73
N VAL A 243 -2.27 -8.90 -14.90
CA VAL A 243 -3.38 -9.68 -15.45
C VAL A 243 -4.02 -8.92 -16.60
N SER A 244 -3.80 -9.36 -17.82
CA SER A 244 -4.09 -8.60 -19.05
C SER A 244 -5.53 -8.13 -19.16
N TYR A 245 -6.49 -8.96 -18.78
CA TYR A 245 -7.91 -8.63 -18.84
C TYR A 245 -8.38 -7.72 -17.68
N MET A 246 -7.51 -7.48 -16.66
CA MET A 246 -7.79 -6.58 -15.52
C MET A 246 -7.11 -5.23 -15.65
N GLU A 247 -5.97 -5.15 -16.36
CA GLU A 247 -5.18 -3.92 -16.45
C GLU A 247 -6.01 -2.76 -17.01
N ASN A 248 -5.95 -1.61 -16.27
CA ASN A 248 -6.64 -0.37 -16.61
C ASN A 248 -8.17 -0.50 -16.78
N LYS A 249 -8.80 -1.38 -16.01
CA LYS A 249 -10.26 -1.55 -16.02
C LYS A 249 -10.84 -1.36 -14.63
N TRP A 250 -11.64 -0.29 -14.47
CA TRP A 250 -12.26 0.07 -13.20
C TRP A 250 -13.22 -1.01 -12.67
N GLN A 251 -13.84 -1.81 -13.55
CA GLN A 251 -14.76 -2.88 -13.18
C GLN A 251 -14.14 -3.89 -12.21
N TRP A 252 -12.81 -4.07 -12.27
CA TRP A 252 -12.07 -4.92 -11.34
C TRP A 252 -11.83 -4.28 -9.96
N HIS A 253 -12.44 -3.11 -9.71
CA HIS A 253 -12.53 -2.61 -8.34
C HIS A 253 -13.42 -3.52 -7.49
N ASN A 254 -14.60 -3.90 -8.00
CA ASN A 254 -15.60 -4.70 -7.30
C ASN A 254 -15.70 -6.14 -7.85
N GLY A 255 -14.86 -6.54 -8.77
CA GLY A 255 -14.90 -7.84 -9.42
C GLY A 255 -14.12 -8.93 -8.69
N SER A 256 -14.57 -10.19 -8.85
CA SER A 256 -13.81 -11.41 -8.56
C SER A 256 -13.75 -12.25 -9.83
N PRO A 257 -12.61 -12.90 -10.16
CA PRO A 257 -12.52 -13.73 -11.36
C PRO A 257 -13.41 -14.97 -11.26
N ASN A 258 -13.98 -15.40 -12.39
CA ASN A 258 -14.59 -16.71 -12.53
C ASN A 258 -13.49 -17.78 -12.77
N ASP A 259 -13.90 -19.06 -12.93
CA ASP A 259 -12.96 -20.18 -13.03
C ASP A 259 -12.03 -20.10 -14.26
N GLU A 260 -12.55 -19.62 -15.41
CA GLU A 260 -11.77 -19.43 -16.62
C GLU A 260 -10.80 -18.25 -16.47
N GLN A 261 -11.29 -17.13 -16.00
CA GLN A 261 -10.50 -15.94 -15.71
C GLN A 261 -9.41 -16.21 -14.68
N TYR A 262 -9.71 -17.01 -13.65
CA TYR A 262 -8.72 -17.41 -12.65
C TYR A 262 -7.56 -18.20 -13.30
N LYS A 263 -7.86 -19.18 -14.18
CA LYS A 263 -6.83 -19.94 -14.88
C LYS A 263 -5.92 -19.04 -15.71
N ILE A 264 -6.53 -18.14 -16.51
CA ILE A 264 -5.77 -17.17 -17.31
C ILE A 264 -4.86 -16.30 -16.43
N ALA A 265 -5.40 -15.73 -15.34
CA ALA A 265 -4.60 -14.89 -14.44
C ALA A 265 -3.43 -15.66 -13.82
N MET A 266 -3.66 -16.93 -13.43
CA MET A 266 -2.60 -17.75 -12.84
C MET A 266 -1.52 -18.15 -13.87
N GLU A 267 -1.88 -18.32 -15.15
CA GLU A 267 -0.93 -18.57 -16.25
C GLU A 267 -0.09 -17.31 -16.54
N GLU A 268 -0.72 -16.13 -16.63
CA GLU A 268 -0.01 -14.86 -16.85
C GLU A 268 0.93 -14.48 -15.69
N LEU A 269 0.65 -14.97 -14.50
CA LEU A 269 1.48 -14.76 -13.30
C LEU A 269 2.47 -15.92 -13.05
N LEU A 270 2.72 -16.81 -14.01
CA LEU A 270 3.80 -17.80 -13.96
C LEU A 270 5.15 -17.16 -14.29
#